data_bfc257e98faf905ef778cefae4f15854
#
_entry.id   bfc257e98faf905ef778cefae4f15854
#
_cell.length_a   1.000
_cell.length_b   1.000
_cell.length_c   1.000
_cell.angle_alpha   90.00
_cell.angle_beta   90.00
_cell.angle_gamma   90.00
#
_symmetry.space_group_name_H-M   'P 1'
#
loop_
_entity.id
_entity.type
_entity.pdbx_description
1 polymer ?
#
loop_
_entity_poly.entity_id
_entity_poly.type
_entity_poly.pdbx_seq_one_letter_code
_entity_poly.pdbx_strand_id
1 'polypeptide(L)'
;MPSPAEIVERYFDAWTSQDFDTARDLLHDDLSFIGPLETFDHADGLIESLKMLSQVVTGAERRGVLSDGEQVAVVYDLHTVPVPVSRVAEWYKVRDGKIATAEAFFDARPFAAMFEQQPA
;
A
#
# COMPACT_ATOMS: atom_id res chain seq x y z
N MET A 1 16.87 13.19 -10.32
CA MET A 1 16.30 12.47 -9.15
C MET A 1 14.79 12.45 -9.24
N PRO A 2 14.16 11.31 -9.08
CA PRO A 2 12.70 11.29 -9.01
C PRO A 2 12.21 12.07 -7.79
N SER A 3 11.08 12.75 -7.95
CA SER A 3 10.43 13.42 -6.84
C SER A 3 9.81 12.40 -5.89
N PRO A 4 9.52 12.76 -4.62
CA PRO A 4 8.81 11.86 -3.73
C PRO A 4 7.49 11.34 -4.31
N ALA A 5 6.72 12.19 -5.00
CA ALA A 5 5.48 11.75 -5.65
C ALA A 5 5.75 10.69 -6.72
N GLU A 6 6.78 10.87 -7.54
CA GLU A 6 7.13 9.89 -8.57
C GLU A 6 7.54 8.54 -7.96
N ILE A 7 8.25 8.57 -6.84
CA ILE A 7 8.65 7.35 -6.15
C ILE A 7 7.42 6.59 -5.65
N VAL A 8 6.47 7.29 -5.05
CA VAL A 8 5.24 6.68 -4.55
C VAL A 8 4.39 6.16 -5.70
N GLU A 9 4.30 6.90 -6.81
CA GLU A 9 3.56 6.46 -8.00
C GLU A 9 4.17 5.20 -8.60
N ARG A 10 5.51 5.13 -8.66
CA ARG A 10 6.21 3.92 -9.14
C ARG A 10 5.95 2.73 -8.24
N TYR A 11 5.94 2.95 -6.93
CA TYR A 11 5.63 1.90 -5.97
C TYR A 11 4.20 1.40 -6.16
N PHE A 12 3.24 2.31 -6.28
CA PHE A 12 1.84 1.95 -6.51
C PHE A 12 1.69 1.13 -7.80
N ASP A 13 2.27 1.60 -8.90
CA ASP A 13 2.19 0.92 -10.18
C ASP A 13 2.85 -0.46 -10.11
N ALA A 14 3.96 -0.58 -9.39
CA ALA A 14 4.67 -1.84 -9.25
C ALA A 14 3.84 -2.87 -8.49
N TRP A 15 3.33 -2.54 -7.29
CA TRP A 15 2.61 -3.55 -6.52
C TRP A 15 1.25 -3.90 -7.16
N THR A 16 0.58 -2.93 -7.78
CA THR A 16 -0.72 -3.21 -8.43
C THR A 16 -0.56 -4.04 -9.71
N SER A 17 0.61 -4.03 -10.33
CA SER A 17 0.92 -4.90 -11.47
C SER A 17 1.65 -6.19 -11.05
N GLN A 18 1.80 -6.41 -9.75
CA GLN A 18 2.46 -7.60 -9.18
C GLN A 18 3.96 -7.66 -9.45
N ASP A 19 4.58 -6.51 -9.70
CA ASP A 19 6.04 -6.39 -9.82
C ASP A 19 6.61 -6.10 -8.43
N PHE A 20 6.66 -7.14 -7.60
CA PHE A 20 7.04 -6.99 -6.20
C PHE A 20 8.52 -6.73 -5.99
N ASP A 21 9.37 -7.14 -6.93
CA ASP A 21 10.79 -6.83 -6.86
C ASP A 21 11.03 -5.32 -6.98
N THR A 22 10.38 -4.68 -7.95
CA THR A 22 10.45 -3.23 -8.11
C THR A 22 9.85 -2.52 -6.90
N ALA A 23 8.68 -2.99 -6.44
CA ALA A 23 8.03 -2.39 -5.25
C ALA A 23 8.97 -2.47 -4.03
N ARG A 24 9.61 -3.62 -3.82
CA ARG A 24 10.54 -3.79 -2.69
C ARG A 24 11.72 -2.85 -2.77
N ASP A 25 12.26 -2.63 -3.96
CA ASP A 25 13.42 -1.75 -4.17
C ASP A 25 13.11 -0.29 -3.85
N LEU A 26 11.85 0.10 -3.88
CA LEU A 26 11.43 1.47 -3.57
C LEU A 26 11.19 1.72 -2.08
N LEU A 27 11.38 0.69 -1.25
CA LEU A 27 11.17 0.76 0.21
C LEU A 27 12.49 0.69 0.95
N HIS A 28 12.62 1.47 2.03
CA HIS A 28 13.70 1.27 2.99
C HIS A 28 13.51 -0.08 3.67
N ASP A 29 14.62 -0.75 4.00
CA ASP A 29 14.57 -2.06 4.68
C ASP A 29 13.83 -1.97 6.01
N ASP A 30 14.00 -0.88 6.74
CA ASP A 30 13.39 -0.64 8.05
C ASP A 30 12.10 0.17 7.95
N LEU A 31 11.42 0.10 6.81
CA LEU A 31 10.14 0.79 6.61
C LEU A 31 9.18 0.51 7.77
N SER A 32 8.46 1.55 8.18
CA SER A 32 7.35 1.43 9.13
C SER A 32 6.03 1.55 8.37
N PHE A 33 5.16 0.57 8.52
CA PHE A 33 3.83 0.60 7.94
C PHE A 33 2.78 0.44 9.04
N ILE A 34 1.76 1.29 9.01
CA ILE A 34 0.62 1.21 9.93
C ILE A 34 -0.65 1.22 9.09
N GLY A 35 -1.49 0.21 9.28
CA GLY A 35 -2.80 0.13 8.66
C GLY A 35 -3.85 -0.31 9.64
N PRO A 36 -5.13 -0.31 9.24
CA PRO A 36 -6.22 -0.70 10.14
C PRO A 36 -6.18 -2.16 10.58
N LEU A 37 -5.56 -3.03 9.79
CA LEU A 37 -5.53 -4.47 10.06
C LEU A 37 -4.14 -5.01 10.35
N GLU A 38 -3.09 -4.29 9.93
CA GLU A 38 -1.72 -4.81 9.99
C GLU A 38 -0.74 -3.68 10.28
N THR A 39 0.35 -4.05 10.93
CA THR A 39 1.48 -3.14 11.20
C THR A 39 2.76 -3.90 10.91
N PHE A 40 3.71 -3.25 10.22
CA PHE A 40 5.02 -3.84 9.91
C PHE A 40 6.12 -2.86 10.25
N ASP A 41 7.23 -3.38 10.75
CA ASP A 41 8.43 -2.60 11.07
C ASP A 41 9.59 -2.91 10.11
N HIS A 42 9.31 -3.56 9.00
CA HIS A 42 10.30 -3.88 7.97
C HIS A 42 9.59 -4.08 6.63
N ALA A 43 10.32 -3.82 5.55
CA ALA A 43 9.75 -3.83 4.20
C ALA A 43 9.28 -5.22 3.74
N ASP A 44 10.00 -6.25 4.11
CA ASP A 44 9.66 -7.61 3.66
C ASP A 44 8.28 -8.04 4.15
N GLY A 45 7.91 -7.65 5.38
CA GLY A 45 6.58 -7.96 5.91
C GLY A 45 5.48 -7.31 5.08
N LEU A 46 5.65 -6.05 4.71
CA LEU A 46 4.69 -5.35 3.87
C LEU A 46 4.58 -6.02 2.50
N ILE A 47 5.70 -6.36 1.87
CA ILE A 47 5.69 -6.99 0.55
C ILE A 47 4.98 -8.36 0.60
N GLU A 48 5.23 -9.16 1.62
CA GLU A 48 4.52 -10.44 1.77
C GLU A 48 3.01 -10.24 1.91
N SER A 49 2.60 -9.22 2.66
CA SER A 49 1.18 -8.88 2.80
C SER A 49 0.58 -8.46 1.46
N LEU A 50 1.29 -7.65 0.67
CA LEU A 50 0.82 -7.21 -0.64
C LEU A 50 0.71 -8.39 -1.62
N LYS A 51 1.61 -9.36 -1.54
CA LYS A 51 1.53 -10.57 -2.37
C LYS A 51 0.25 -11.36 -2.05
N MET A 52 -0.09 -11.48 -0.79
CA MET A 52 -1.32 -12.16 -0.38
C MET A 52 -2.56 -11.38 -0.85
N LEU A 53 -2.56 -10.06 -0.65
CA LEU A 53 -3.66 -9.21 -1.09
C LEU A 53 -3.86 -9.28 -2.60
N SER A 54 -2.78 -9.34 -3.36
CA SER A 54 -2.86 -9.35 -4.83
C SER A 54 -3.64 -10.55 -5.38
N GLN A 55 -3.76 -11.62 -4.61
CA GLN A 55 -4.52 -12.79 -5.03
C GLN A 55 -6.02 -12.52 -5.13
N VAL A 56 -6.53 -11.50 -4.43
CA VAL A 56 -7.95 -11.14 -4.44
C VAL A 56 -8.21 -9.78 -5.09
N VAL A 57 -7.17 -9.06 -5.51
CA VAL A 57 -7.32 -7.77 -6.17
C VAL A 57 -7.70 -7.98 -7.64
N THR A 58 -8.77 -7.31 -8.07
CA THR A 58 -9.22 -7.33 -9.46
C THR A 58 -8.94 -6.02 -10.18
N GLY A 59 -8.57 -4.96 -9.44
CA GLY A 59 -8.20 -3.69 -10.03
C GLY A 59 -7.92 -2.65 -8.98
N ALA A 60 -7.25 -1.58 -9.39
CA ALA A 60 -6.99 -0.42 -8.55
C ALA A 60 -7.01 0.83 -9.41
N GLU A 61 -7.71 1.85 -8.96
CA GLU A 61 -7.82 3.11 -9.69
C GLU A 61 -7.32 4.25 -8.82
N ARG A 62 -6.18 4.83 -9.23
CA ARG A 62 -5.63 5.99 -8.53
C ARG A 62 -6.52 7.21 -8.78
N ARG A 63 -6.99 7.85 -7.69
CA ARG A 63 -7.88 9.01 -7.75
C ARG A 63 -7.12 10.31 -7.65
N GLY A 64 -6.08 10.37 -6.82
CA GLY A 64 -5.33 11.59 -6.65
C GLY A 64 -4.04 11.35 -5.92
N VAL A 65 -3.06 12.22 -6.20
CA VAL A 65 -1.77 12.23 -5.53
C VAL A 65 -1.51 13.67 -5.08
N LEU A 66 -1.22 13.84 -3.81
CA LEU A 66 -0.87 15.12 -3.22
C LEU A 66 0.49 15.01 -2.58
N SER A 67 1.33 16.00 -2.78
CA SER A 67 2.67 15.96 -2.19
C SER A 67 3.01 17.30 -1.54
N ASP A 68 3.78 17.21 -0.46
CA ASP A 68 4.30 18.36 0.27
C ASP A 68 5.70 17.98 0.77
N GLY A 69 6.72 18.40 0.02
CA GLY A 69 8.10 18.02 0.32
C GLY A 69 8.29 16.52 0.23
N GLU A 70 8.72 15.90 1.32
CA GLU A 70 8.95 14.46 1.39
C GLU A 70 7.68 13.66 1.69
N GLN A 71 6.56 14.33 1.93
CA GLN A 71 5.30 13.69 2.25
C GLN A 71 4.42 13.57 1.01
N VAL A 72 3.82 12.39 0.82
CA VAL A 72 2.95 12.11 -0.33
C VAL A 72 1.72 11.37 0.17
N ALA A 73 0.56 11.83 -0.26
CA ALA A 73 -0.71 11.13 -0.01
C ALA A 73 -1.28 10.64 -1.35
N VAL A 74 -1.77 9.40 -1.35
CA VAL A 74 -2.41 8.81 -2.52
C VAL A 74 -3.79 8.34 -2.10
N VAL A 75 -4.80 8.66 -2.92
CA VAL A 75 -6.17 8.16 -2.75
C VAL A 75 -6.50 7.29 -3.95
N TYR A 76 -6.99 6.10 -3.70
CA TYR A 76 -7.35 5.18 -4.78
C TYR A 76 -8.54 4.30 -4.38
N ASP A 77 -9.18 3.73 -5.40
CA ASP A 77 -10.23 2.74 -5.22
C ASP A 77 -9.62 1.36 -5.47
N LEU A 78 -9.77 0.48 -4.50
CA LEU A 78 -9.27 -0.90 -4.59
C LEU A 78 -10.47 -1.83 -4.82
N HIS A 79 -10.36 -2.63 -5.87
CA HIS A 79 -11.37 -3.63 -6.22
C HIS A 79 -10.86 -5.01 -5.82
N THR A 80 -11.62 -5.71 -5.00
CA THR A 80 -11.25 -7.05 -4.53
C THR A 80 -12.46 -7.99 -4.62
N VAL A 81 -12.22 -9.28 -4.41
CA VAL A 81 -13.28 -10.29 -4.30
C VAL A 81 -13.11 -10.96 -2.94
N PRO A 82 -14.19 -11.09 -2.13
CA PRO A 82 -15.58 -10.72 -2.34
C PRO A 82 -15.94 -9.29 -1.90
N VAL A 83 -14.98 -8.53 -1.37
CA VAL A 83 -15.24 -7.18 -0.87
C VAL A 83 -15.44 -6.24 -2.07
N PRO A 84 -16.52 -5.44 -2.10
CA PRO A 84 -16.70 -4.45 -3.16
C PRO A 84 -15.64 -3.35 -3.05
N VAL A 85 -15.78 -2.32 -3.89
CA VAL A 85 -14.83 -1.21 -3.95
C VAL A 85 -14.54 -0.65 -2.56
N SER A 86 -13.25 -0.51 -2.24
CA SER A 86 -12.78 0.16 -1.03
C SER A 86 -12.03 1.44 -1.41
N ARG A 87 -12.42 2.56 -0.82
CA ARG A 87 -11.68 3.81 -0.96
C ARG A 87 -10.54 3.79 0.06
N VAL A 88 -9.32 3.91 -0.41
CA VAL A 88 -8.11 3.86 0.41
C VAL A 88 -7.36 5.17 0.28
N ALA A 89 -6.89 5.70 1.40
CA ALA A 89 -5.93 6.79 1.43
C ALA A 89 -4.66 6.27 2.08
N GLU A 90 -3.51 6.58 1.50
CA GLU A 90 -2.22 6.20 2.06
C GLU A 90 -1.32 7.42 2.16
N TRP A 91 -0.61 7.54 3.27
CA TRP A 91 0.28 8.64 3.56
C TRP A 91 1.70 8.11 3.68
N TYR A 92 2.58 8.65 2.85
CA TYR A 92 3.96 8.19 2.73
C TYR A 92 4.93 9.29 3.11
N LYS A 93 6.06 8.90 3.71
CA LYS A 93 7.21 9.76 3.82
C LYS A 93 8.37 9.14 3.07
N VAL A 94 8.96 9.91 2.18
CA VAL A 94 10.07 9.47 1.33
C VAL A 94 11.36 10.09 1.86
N ARG A 95 12.40 9.27 2.00
CA ARG A 95 13.71 9.73 2.46
C ARG A 95 14.79 9.04 1.64
N ASP A 96 15.73 9.82 1.13
CA ASP A 96 16.85 9.28 0.36
C ASP A 96 16.42 8.40 -0.81
N GLY A 97 15.37 8.83 -1.52
CA GLY A 97 14.91 8.16 -2.73
C GLY A 97 14.07 6.90 -2.50
N LYS A 98 13.69 6.60 -1.26
CA LYS A 98 12.89 5.43 -0.92
C LYS A 98 11.84 5.78 0.12
N ILE A 99 10.78 4.98 0.16
CA ILE A 99 9.70 5.15 1.13
C ILE A 99 10.18 4.68 2.50
N ALA A 100 10.13 5.58 3.49
CA ALA A 100 10.54 5.29 4.86
C ALA A 100 9.37 4.94 5.77
N THR A 101 8.22 5.61 5.59
CA THR A 101 7.01 5.31 6.35
C THR A 101 5.81 5.29 5.43
N ALA A 102 4.83 4.47 5.78
CA ALA A 102 3.56 4.40 5.09
C ALA A 102 2.44 4.16 6.11
N GLU A 103 1.32 4.84 5.94
CA GLU A 103 0.16 4.68 6.79
C GLU A 103 -1.08 4.61 5.91
N ALA A 104 -1.89 3.57 6.09
CA ALA A 104 -3.07 3.33 5.28
C ALA A 104 -4.34 3.58 6.08
N PHE A 105 -5.33 4.15 5.40
CA PHE A 105 -6.64 4.49 5.99
C PHE A 105 -7.73 3.96 5.06
N PHE A 106 -8.54 3.05 5.58
CA PHE A 106 -9.70 2.54 4.83
C PHE A 106 -10.70 1.96 5.82
N ASP A 107 -11.92 1.72 5.34
CA ASP A 107 -12.93 1.04 6.15
C ASP A 107 -12.57 -0.44 6.23
N ALA A 108 -12.12 -0.87 7.40
CA ALA A 108 -11.65 -2.24 7.60
C ALA A 108 -12.80 -3.24 7.87
N ARG A 109 -14.01 -2.77 8.11
CA ARG A 109 -15.13 -3.64 8.49
C ARG A 109 -15.41 -4.77 7.50
N PRO A 110 -15.46 -4.52 6.19
CA PRO A 110 -15.67 -5.63 5.23
C PRO A 110 -14.55 -6.66 5.25
N PHE A 111 -13.30 -6.21 5.47
CA PHE A 111 -12.14 -7.10 5.51
C PHE A 111 -12.06 -7.86 6.83
N ALA A 112 -12.44 -7.21 7.94
CA ALA A 112 -12.45 -7.87 9.25
C ALA A 112 -13.37 -9.08 9.25
N ALA A 113 -14.52 -8.99 8.58
CA ALA A 113 -15.45 -10.10 8.46
C ALA A 113 -14.82 -11.31 7.74
N MET A 114 -13.95 -11.06 6.77
CA MET A 114 -13.22 -12.13 6.08
C MET A 114 -12.25 -12.85 7.02
N PHE A 115 -11.54 -12.09 7.85
CA PHE A 115 -10.59 -12.67 8.81
C PHE A 115 -11.31 -13.48 9.89
N GLU A 116 -12.48 -13.03 10.33
CA GLU A 116 -13.29 -13.74 11.33
C GLU A 116 -13.81 -15.07 10.84
N GLN A 117 -13.98 -15.24 9.54
CA GLN A 117 -14.50 -16.47 8.93
C GLN A 117 -13.40 -17.51 8.67
N GLN A 118 -12.15 -17.18 8.88
CA GLN A 118 -11.05 -18.11 8.69
C GLN A 118 -11.03 -19.14 9.81
N PRO A 119 -10.79 -20.40 9.51
CA PRO A 119 -10.65 -21.41 10.55
C PRO A 119 -9.45 -21.08 11.43
N ALA A 120 -9.61 -21.26 12.70
CA ALA A 120 -8.56 -21.03 13.66
C ALA A 120 -7.40 -22.02 13.45
#